data_a7079819cfdf8e9cec487e352ac6986e
#
_entry.id   a7079819cfdf8e9cec487e352ac6986e
#
_cell.length_a   1.000
_cell.length_b   1.000
_cell.length_c   1.000
_cell.angle_alpha   90.00
_cell.angle_beta   90.00
_cell.angle_gamma   90.00
#
_symmetry.space_group_name_H-M   'P 1'
#
loop_
_entity.id
_entity.type
_entity.pdbx_description
1 polymer ?
#
loop_
_entity_poly.entity_id
_entity_poly.type
_entity_poly.pdbx_seq_one_letter_code
_entity_poly.pdbx_strand_id
1 'polypeptide(L)'
;MKTIATVVLVFAMMIAGAVERPRLDVYPVKDGRAIVALANEHPAMFVVSLNDQEGTLVFHRESKESQTGYRKLFDFSGLKDGRYELSVKVNTTTVKKPITIQQGTLNVGESEFRFDPYFTWSGNVLKISYLNFDGDPLRLSIDGEWGNLYDASLGREFNTMLGYDLSALDKGNYTVVLSGGDKQYVYHLKK
;
A
#
# COMPACT_ATOMS: atom_id res chain seq x y z
N MET A 1 15.85 -27.73 -14.95
CA MET A 1 14.84 -26.69 -14.70
C MET A 1 14.00 -27.14 -13.49
N LYS A 2 14.06 -26.37 -12.40
CA LYS A 2 13.23 -26.67 -11.23
C LYS A 2 11.85 -26.01 -11.46
N THR A 3 10.79 -26.82 -11.50
CA THR A 3 9.44 -26.33 -11.80
C THR A 3 8.80 -25.86 -10.49
N ILE A 4 8.42 -24.58 -10.44
CA ILE A 4 7.58 -24.05 -9.37
C ILE A 4 6.14 -24.34 -9.77
N ALA A 5 5.44 -25.17 -8.99
CA ALA A 5 4.04 -25.46 -9.25
C ALA A 5 3.14 -24.38 -8.61
N THR A 6 2.27 -23.81 -9.41
CA THR A 6 1.21 -22.93 -8.88
C THR A 6 0.11 -23.80 -8.33
N VAL A 7 -0.12 -23.75 -7.02
CA VAL A 7 -1.21 -24.45 -6.37
C VAL A 7 -2.32 -23.45 -6.15
N VAL A 8 -3.41 -23.57 -6.91
CA VAL A 8 -4.64 -22.80 -6.65
C VAL A 8 -5.32 -23.42 -5.44
N LEU A 9 -5.00 -22.91 -4.25
CA LEU A 9 -5.64 -23.30 -3.01
C LEU A 9 -6.71 -22.26 -2.69
N VAL A 10 -7.97 -22.66 -2.80
CA VAL A 10 -9.09 -21.86 -2.28
C VAL A 10 -8.99 -21.90 -0.76
N PHE A 11 -8.40 -20.88 -0.17
CA PHE A 11 -8.38 -20.70 1.28
C PHE A 11 -9.53 -19.81 1.71
N ALA A 12 -10.44 -20.37 2.51
CA ALA A 12 -11.20 -19.58 3.45
C ALA A 12 -10.22 -19.11 4.54
N MET A 13 -9.51 -18.01 4.32
CA MET A 13 -8.69 -17.41 5.37
C MET A 13 -9.58 -16.53 6.24
N MET A 14 -9.82 -17.00 7.46
CA MET A 14 -9.98 -16.08 8.57
C MET A 14 -8.62 -15.40 8.77
N ILE A 15 -8.42 -14.22 8.18
CA ILE A 15 -7.34 -13.33 8.58
C ILE A 15 -7.78 -12.78 9.94
N ALA A 16 -7.43 -13.51 11.00
CA ALA A 16 -7.63 -13.08 12.39
C ALA A 16 -6.51 -12.12 12.82
N GLY A 17 -6.07 -11.25 11.94
CA GLY A 17 -5.30 -10.06 12.27
C GLY A 17 -6.22 -8.88 12.01
N ALA A 18 -6.60 -8.14 13.04
CA ALA A 18 -7.31 -6.89 12.87
C ALA A 18 -6.44 -5.99 11.96
N VAL A 19 -6.90 -5.79 10.72
CA VAL A 19 -6.26 -4.82 9.83
C VAL A 19 -6.48 -3.46 10.48
N GLU A 20 -5.40 -2.88 10.98
CA GLU A 20 -5.44 -1.57 11.59
C GLU A 20 -5.92 -0.56 10.57
N ARG A 21 -6.98 0.17 10.90
CA ARG A 21 -7.56 1.19 10.04
C ARG A 21 -7.28 2.56 10.64
N PRO A 22 -6.18 3.21 10.24
CA PRO A 22 -5.91 4.56 10.70
C PRO A 22 -7.02 5.51 10.26
N ARG A 23 -7.43 6.41 11.15
CA ARG A 23 -8.43 7.43 10.87
C ARG A 23 -7.73 8.70 10.43
N LEU A 24 -8.04 9.16 9.21
CA LEU A 24 -7.55 10.41 8.67
C LEU A 24 -8.72 11.40 8.55
N ASP A 25 -8.63 12.50 9.27
CA ASP A 25 -9.58 13.60 9.21
C ASP A 25 -8.88 14.86 8.67
N VAL A 26 -9.60 15.61 7.85
CA VAL A 26 -9.18 16.92 7.33
C VAL A 26 -10.28 17.90 7.61
N TYR A 27 -9.98 18.92 8.41
CA TYR A 27 -10.92 19.95 8.79
C TYR A 27 -10.52 21.28 8.15
N PRO A 28 -11.21 21.70 7.07
CA PRO A 28 -10.97 23.02 6.49
C PRO A 28 -11.15 24.13 7.52
N VAL A 29 -10.25 25.10 7.50
CA VAL A 29 -10.34 26.34 8.27
C VAL A 29 -10.25 27.52 7.29
N LYS A 30 -10.25 28.75 7.80
CA LYS A 30 -10.21 29.94 6.94
C LYS A 30 -8.90 30.04 6.14
N ASP A 31 -8.93 30.80 5.06
CA ASP A 31 -7.79 31.22 4.25
C ASP A 31 -7.01 30.06 3.61
N GLY A 32 -7.72 29.08 3.03
CA GLY A 32 -7.09 27.97 2.31
C GLY A 32 -6.28 27.02 3.20
N ARG A 33 -6.54 26.99 4.51
CA ARG A 33 -5.84 26.10 5.46
C ARG A 33 -6.74 24.96 5.93
N ALA A 34 -6.15 23.87 6.39
CA ALA A 34 -6.88 22.78 7.01
C ALA A 34 -6.06 22.14 8.14
N ILE A 35 -6.76 21.65 9.16
CA ILE A 35 -6.16 20.77 10.17
C ILE A 35 -6.23 19.35 9.63
N VAL A 36 -5.06 18.73 9.45
CA VAL A 36 -4.92 17.31 9.15
C VAL A 36 -4.68 16.56 10.45
N ALA A 37 -5.54 15.61 10.74
CA ALA A 37 -5.48 14.79 11.95
C ALA A 37 -5.45 13.30 11.59
N LEU A 38 -4.45 12.59 12.10
CA LEU A 38 -4.33 11.14 12.03
C LEU A 38 -4.53 10.57 13.43
N ALA A 39 -5.32 9.52 13.55
CA ALA A 39 -5.42 8.71 14.76
C ALA A 39 -5.23 7.23 14.39
N ASN A 40 -4.41 6.55 15.18
CA ASN A 40 -4.07 5.14 15.01
C ASN A 40 -4.27 4.40 16.33
N GLU A 41 -4.69 3.15 16.29
CA GLU A 41 -4.97 2.36 17.48
C GLU A 41 -3.69 2.07 18.28
N HIS A 42 -2.59 1.77 17.57
CA HIS A 42 -1.29 1.50 18.15
C HIS A 42 -0.24 2.49 17.64
N PRO A 43 0.84 2.76 18.42
CA PRO A 43 1.93 3.60 17.95
C PRO A 43 2.55 3.04 16.66
N ALA A 44 2.62 3.83 15.60
CA ALA A 44 3.25 3.46 14.34
C ALA A 44 3.95 4.64 13.69
N MET A 45 4.93 4.33 12.85
CA MET A 45 5.50 5.30 11.90
C MET A 45 4.47 5.57 10.80
N PHE A 46 4.46 6.78 10.28
CA PHE A 46 3.57 7.12 9.18
C PHE A 46 4.25 8.06 8.17
N VAL A 47 3.74 8.02 6.97
CA VAL A 47 4.15 8.89 5.87
C VAL A 47 2.93 9.67 5.40
N VAL A 48 3.05 11.01 5.35
CA VAL A 48 2.03 11.90 4.79
C VAL A 48 2.50 12.40 3.45
N SER A 49 1.68 12.27 2.43
CA SER A 49 1.96 12.76 1.07
C SER A 49 0.75 13.51 0.52
N LEU A 50 1.01 14.53 -0.29
CA LEU A 50 0.01 15.22 -1.07
C LEU A 50 0.45 15.21 -2.53
N ASN A 51 -0.37 14.67 -3.40
CA ASN A 51 -0.14 14.65 -4.83
C ASN A 51 -1.18 15.53 -5.53
N ASP A 52 -0.79 16.13 -6.66
CA ASP A 52 -1.74 16.80 -7.56
C ASP A 52 -2.48 15.78 -8.46
N GLN A 53 -3.34 16.29 -9.33
CA GLN A 53 -4.14 15.46 -10.24
C GLN A 53 -3.31 14.71 -11.30
N GLU A 54 -2.11 15.16 -11.59
CA GLU A 54 -1.13 14.52 -12.48
C GLU A 54 -0.30 13.45 -11.74
N GLY A 55 -0.49 13.29 -10.41
CA GLY A 55 0.27 12.39 -9.57
C GLY A 55 1.61 12.97 -9.09
N THR A 56 1.86 14.27 -9.37
CA THR A 56 3.10 14.93 -8.93
C THR A 56 3.09 15.13 -7.43
N LEU A 57 4.17 14.77 -6.77
CA LEU A 57 4.34 14.93 -5.33
C LEU A 57 4.51 16.41 -4.96
N VAL A 58 3.52 16.97 -4.27
CA VAL A 58 3.51 18.36 -3.80
C VAL A 58 4.08 18.48 -2.38
N PHE A 59 3.80 17.49 -1.55
CA PHE A 59 4.27 17.45 -0.17
C PHE A 59 4.56 16.02 0.27
N HIS A 60 5.63 15.85 1.05
CA HIS A 60 6.02 14.56 1.64
C HIS A 60 6.60 14.79 3.04
N ARG A 61 6.18 13.95 3.98
CA ARG A 61 6.73 13.95 5.33
C ARG A 61 6.61 12.58 5.97
N GLU A 62 7.70 12.11 6.51
CA GLU A 62 7.75 10.93 7.37
C GLU A 62 7.74 11.33 8.85
N SER A 63 7.08 10.56 9.69
CA SER A 63 7.20 10.69 11.13
C SER A 63 8.59 10.25 11.57
N LYS A 64 9.13 10.94 12.59
CA LYS A 64 10.45 10.58 13.16
C LYS A 64 10.34 9.47 14.20
N GLU A 65 9.17 9.30 14.76
CA GLU A 65 8.87 8.40 15.87
C GLU A 65 7.51 7.73 15.65
N SER A 66 7.33 6.57 16.28
CA SER A 66 6.02 5.90 16.31
C SER A 66 5.06 6.66 17.21
N GLN A 67 3.88 6.99 16.68
CA GLN A 67 2.86 7.79 17.38
C GLN A 67 1.48 7.17 17.14
N THR A 68 0.57 7.37 18.11
CA THR A 68 -0.85 7.00 17.99
C THR A 68 -1.67 8.10 17.33
N GLY A 69 -1.13 9.32 17.22
CA GLY A 69 -1.82 10.45 16.62
C GLY A 69 -0.89 11.52 16.10
N TYR A 70 -1.39 12.23 15.12
CA TYR A 70 -0.73 13.37 14.53
C TYR A 70 -1.77 14.43 14.23
N ARG A 71 -1.47 15.68 14.53
CA ARG A 71 -2.34 16.79 14.20
C ARG A 71 -1.52 18.00 13.81
N LYS A 72 -1.78 18.54 12.64
CA LYS A 72 -1.05 19.70 12.12
C LYS A 72 -1.94 20.59 11.25
N LEU A 73 -1.70 21.89 11.32
CA LEU A 73 -2.25 22.84 10.37
C LEU A 73 -1.43 22.80 9.08
N PHE A 74 -2.10 22.53 7.97
CA PHE A 74 -1.55 22.59 6.63
C PHE A 74 -2.04 23.86 5.95
N ASP A 75 -1.16 24.49 5.19
CA ASP A 75 -1.45 25.67 4.40
C ASP A 75 -1.48 25.27 2.92
N PHE A 76 -2.68 25.29 2.35
CA PHE A 76 -2.92 25.00 0.93
C PHE A 76 -3.13 26.27 0.12
N SER A 77 -3.05 27.48 0.73
CA SER A 77 -3.36 28.76 0.07
C SER A 77 -2.43 29.06 -1.12
N GLY A 78 -1.22 28.51 -1.12
CA GLY A 78 -0.26 28.61 -2.22
C GLY A 78 -0.49 27.63 -3.37
N LEU A 79 -1.43 26.69 -3.24
CA LEU A 79 -1.73 25.73 -4.28
C LEU A 79 -2.75 26.30 -5.27
N LYS A 80 -2.63 25.85 -6.52
CA LYS A 80 -3.58 26.21 -7.58
C LYS A 80 -4.94 25.55 -7.36
N ASP A 81 -5.99 26.12 -7.93
CA ASP A 81 -7.27 25.44 -8.04
C ASP A 81 -7.09 24.10 -8.78
N GLY A 82 -7.69 23.05 -8.27
CA GLY A 82 -7.52 21.69 -8.83
C GLY A 82 -7.87 20.60 -7.83
N ARG A 83 -7.60 19.36 -8.25
CA ARG A 83 -7.78 18.17 -7.42
C ARG A 83 -6.43 17.71 -6.88
N TYR A 84 -6.45 17.32 -5.63
CA TYR A 84 -5.30 16.81 -4.90
C TYR A 84 -5.69 15.54 -4.16
N GLU A 85 -4.75 14.67 -3.92
CA GLU A 85 -4.92 13.49 -3.08
C GLU A 85 -3.99 13.58 -1.87
N LEU A 86 -4.57 13.76 -0.69
CA LEU A 86 -3.84 13.62 0.57
C LEU A 86 -3.84 12.14 0.96
N SER A 87 -2.67 11.55 1.14
CA SER A 87 -2.52 10.17 1.59
C SER A 87 -1.70 10.08 2.87
N VAL A 88 -2.07 9.13 3.73
CA VAL A 88 -1.30 8.77 4.91
C VAL A 88 -1.11 7.27 4.92
N LYS A 89 0.13 6.82 4.83
CA LYS A 89 0.52 5.41 4.94
C LYS A 89 0.95 5.13 6.37
N VAL A 90 0.31 4.13 6.98
CA VAL A 90 0.64 3.58 8.30
C VAL A 90 0.83 2.08 8.13
N ASN A 91 2.03 1.58 8.40
CA ASN A 91 2.38 0.17 8.16
C ASN A 91 2.03 -0.27 6.72
N THR A 92 1.10 -1.21 6.57
CA THR A 92 0.62 -1.75 5.28
C THR A 92 -0.67 -1.11 4.79
N THR A 93 -1.19 -0.12 5.51
CA THR A 93 -2.45 0.56 5.17
C THR A 93 -2.20 1.99 4.73
N THR A 94 -2.75 2.38 3.59
CA THR A 94 -2.79 3.76 3.13
C THR A 94 -4.22 4.27 3.16
N VAL A 95 -4.45 5.39 3.83
CA VAL A 95 -5.70 6.14 3.77
C VAL A 95 -5.51 7.31 2.83
N LYS A 96 -6.40 7.44 1.86
CA LYS A 96 -6.42 8.53 0.89
C LYS A 96 -7.65 9.41 1.12
N LYS A 97 -7.49 10.72 0.96
CA LYS A 97 -8.58 11.70 0.97
C LYS A 97 -8.43 12.64 -0.23
N PRO A 98 -9.41 12.65 -1.13
CA PRO A 98 -9.43 13.64 -2.19
C PRO A 98 -9.71 15.03 -1.60
N ILE A 99 -8.95 16.02 -2.04
CA ILE A 99 -9.10 17.42 -1.71
C ILE A 99 -9.30 18.21 -3.01
N THR A 100 -10.35 18.98 -3.10
CA THR A 100 -10.55 19.90 -4.23
C THR A 100 -10.39 21.32 -3.73
N ILE A 101 -9.53 22.08 -4.38
CA ILE A 101 -9.34 23.52 -4.14
C ILE A 101 -10.06 24.28 -5.25
N GLN A 102 -10.95 25.16 -4.87
CA GLN A 102 -11.70 26.01 -5.79
C GLN A 102 -11.87 27.40 -5.20
N GLN A 103 -11.30 28.39 -5.85
CA GLN A 103 -11.32 29.81 -5.39
C GLN A 103 -10.88 29.95 -3.92
N GLY A 104 -9.80 29.23 -3.53
CA GLY A 104 -9.28 29.23 -2.17
C GLY A 104 -10.12 28.45 -1.14
N THR A 105 -11.22 27.81 -1.57
CA THR A 105 -12.05 26.97 -0.72
C THR A 105 -11.63 25.51 -0.86
N LEU A 106 -11.46 24.83 0.28
CA LEU A 106 -11.14 23.41 0.32
C LEU A 106 -12.40 22.56 0.51
N ASN A 107 -12.63 21.65 -0.42
CA ASN A 107 -13.64 20.60 -0.30
C ASN A 107 -12.92 19.26 -0.10
N VAL A 108 -13.30 18.51 0.95
CA VAL A 108 -12.68 17.25 1.34
C VAL A 108 -13.66 16.13 1.07
N GLY A 109 -13.23 15.12 0.30
CA GLY A 109 -14.02 13.94 0.00
C GLY A 109 -13.92 12.86 1.09
N GLU A 110 -14.54 11.73 0.81
CA GLU A 110 -14.52 10.57 1.69
C GLU A 110 -13.17 9.87 1.70
N SER A 111 -12.89 9.15 2.78
CA SER A 111 -11.66 8.37 2.90
C SER A 111 -11.74 7.09 2.07
N GLU A 112 -10.68 6.82 1.34
CA GLU A 112 -10.46 5.56 0.64
C GLU A 112 -9.29 4.81 1.28
N PHE A 113 -9.41 3.48 1.35
CA PHE A 113 -8.35 2.65 1.90
C PHE A 113 -7.66 1.85 0.80
N ARG A 114 -6.35 1.71 0.93
CA ARG A 114 -5.51 0.85 0.11
C ARG A 114 -4.64 0.01 1.04
N PHE A 115 -4.45 -1.25 0.70
CA PHE A 115 -3.69 -2.20 1.51
C PHE A 115 -2.55 -2.74 0.68
N ASP A 116 -1.37 -2.80 1.28
CA ASP A 116 -0.25 -3.50 0.66
C ASP A 116 -0.57 -5.01 0.57
N PRO A 117 0.04 -5.75 -0.36
CA PRO A 117 -0.11 -7.20 -0.43
C PRO A 117 0.33 -7.87 0.87
N TYR A 118 -0.43 -8.88 1.27
CA TYR A 118 -0.05 -9.76 2.37
C TYR A 118 0.70 -10.96 1.83
N PHE A 119 1.93 -11.15 2.30
CA PHE A 119 2.75 -12.31 2.00
C PHE A 119 2.90 -13.16 3.26
N THR A 120 2.84 -14.47 3.13
CA THR A 120 3.18 -15.39 4.21
C THR A 120 3.87 -16.64 3.66
N TRP A 121 4.80 -17.15 4.44
CA TRP A 121 5.58 -18.32 4.13
C TRP A 121 5.36 -19.38 5.21
N SER A 122 4.83 -20.55 4.86
CA SER A 122 4.58 -21.63 5.79
C SER A 122 4.61 -22.97 5.06
N GLY A 123 5.33 -23.96 5.61
CA GLY A 123 5.35 -25.33 5.10
C GLY A 123 5.74 -25.45 3.63
N ASN A 124 6.73 -24.73 3.16
CA ASN A 124 7.16 -24.63 1.76
C ASN A 124 6.16 -23.96 0.80
N VAL A 125 5.07 -23.41 1.30
CA VAL A 125 4.10 -22.68 0.47
C VAL A 125 4.19 -21.18 0.73
N LEU A 126 4.51 -20.41 -0.30
CA LEU A 126 4.37 -18.97 -0.32
C LEU A 126 2.92 -18.64 -0.66
N LYS A 127 2.25 -17.86 0.19
CA LYS A 127 0.89 -17.37 -0.04
C LYS A 127 0.93 -15.87 -0.22
N ILE A 128 0.17 -15.39 -1.20
CA ILE A 128 0.03 -13.96 -1.54
C ILE A 128 -1.44 -13.62 -1.60
N SER A 129 -1.84 -12.54 -0.92
CA SER A 129 -3.17 -11.98 -0.99
C SER A 129 -3.06 -10.48 -1.26
N TYR A 130 -3.76 -10.00 -2.29
CA TYR A 130 -3.76 -8.58 -2.68
C TYR A 130 -5.12 -8.15 -3.22
N LEU A 131 -5.53 -6.94 -2.84
CA LEU A 131 -6.69 -6.26 -3.40
C LEU A 131 -6.20 -5.18 -4.38
N ASN A 132 -6.31 -5.47 -5.65
CA ASN A 132 -5.87 -4.63 -6.76
C ASN A 132 -6.89 -3.53 -7.07
N PHE A 133 -6.98 -2.53 -6.21
CA PHE A 133 -7.96 -1.45 -6.33
C PHE A 133 -7.79 -0.62 -7.61
N ASP A 134 -6.57 -0.50 -8.08
CA ASP A 134 -6.24 0.35 -9.23
C ASP A 134 -6.40 -0.40 -10.56
N GLY A 135 -6.65 -1.73 -10.53
CA GLY A 135 -6.82 -2.58 -11.71
C GLY A 135 -5.56 -2.70 -12.56
N ASP A 136 -4.39 -2.53 -11.94
CA ASP A 136 -3.10 -2.59 -12.62
C ASP A 136 -2.79 -4.00 -13.11
N PRO A 137 -2.05 -4.15 -14.22
CA PRO A 137 -1.52 -5.44 -14.62
C PRO A 137 -0.47 -5.90 -13.60
N LEU A 138 -0.78 -6.99 -12.90
CA LEU A 138 0.09 -7.53 -11.87
C LEU A 138 1.11 -8.50 -12.47
N ARG A 139 2.32 -8.47 -11.94
CA ARG A 139 3.41 -9.39 -12.26
C ARG A 139 4.08 -9.85 -10.98
N LEU A 140 4.39 -11.13 -10.89
CA LEU A 140 5.15 -11.72 -9.79
C LEU A 140 6.48 -12.23 -10.29
N SER A 141 7.56 -11.88 -9.62
CA SER A 141 8.86 -12.51 -9.78
C SER A 141 9.33 -13.14 -8.47
N ILE A 142 10.11 -14.23 -8.59
CA ILE A 142 10.82 -14.86 -7.49
C ILE A 142 12.27 -14.99 -7.92
N ASP A 143 13.14 -14.33 -7.17
CA ASP A 143 14.58 -14.30 -7.43
C ASP A 143 15.32 -15.04 -6.33
N GLY A 144 16.32 -15.83 -6.71
CA GLY A 144 17.26 -16.48 -5.83
C GLY A 144 18.65 -15.86 -5.95
N GLU A 145 19.63 -16.46 -5.27
CA GLU A 145 21.02 -15.98 -5.27
C GLU A 145 21.61 -15.87 -6.69
N TRP A 146 21.19 -16.74 -7.60
CA TRP A 146 21.76 -16.86 -8.95
C TRP A 146 20.86 -16.24 -10.05
N GLY A 147 19.87 -15.44 -9.66
CA GLY A 147 18.98 -14.74 -10.57
C GLY A 147 17.52 -15.15 -10.50
N ASN A 148 16.78 -14.82 -11.55
CA ASN A 148 15.35 -15.04 -11.61
C ASN A 148 15.01 -16.53 -11.76
N LEU A 149 14.11 -17.01 -10.90
CA LEU A 149 13.64 -18.41 -10.87
C LEU A 149 12.22 -18.56 -11.39
N TYR A 150 11.41 -17.52 -11.23
CA TYR A 150 10.01 -17.51 -11.63
C TYR A 150 9.59 -16.12 -12.00
N ASP A 151 8.82 -16.01 -13.05
CA ASP A 151 8.22 -14.77 -13.51
C ASP A 151 6.88 -15.06 -14.18
N ALA A 152 5.82 -14.38 -13.73
CA ALA A 152 4.48 -14.56 -14.27
C ALA A 152 3.65 -13.29 -14.26
N SER A 153 2.87 -13.09 -15.31
CA SER A 153 1.77 -12.13 -15.33
C SER A 153 0.57 -12.72 -14.61
N LEU A 154 -0.02 -11.95 -13.68
CA LEU A 154 -1.17 -12.37 -12.87
C LEU A 154 -2.49 -11.76 -13.34
N GLY A 155 -2.46 -10.96 -14.40
CA GLY A 155 -3.66 -10.28 -14.89
C GLY A 155 -3.97 -9.00 -14.10
N ARG A 156 -5.27 -8.63 -14.07
CA ARG A 156 -5.78 -7.39 -13.48
C ARG A 156 -6.90 -7.62 -12.48
N GLU A 157 -7.05 -8.86 -12.02
CA GLU A 157 -8.13 -9.21 -11.12
C GLU A 157 -8.10 -8.38 -9.83
N PHE A 158 -9.28 -7.95 -9.38
CA PHE A 158 -9.41 -7.16 -8.14
C PHE A 158 -8.91 -7.93 -6.92
N ASN A 159 -9.27 -9.22 -6.83
CA ASN A 159 -8.87 -10.08 -5.73
C ASN A 159 -7.88 -11.12 -6.22
N THR A 160 -6.63 -10.98 -5.81
CA THR A 160 -5.54 -11.89 -6.15
C THR A 160 -5.19 -12.72 -4.91
N MET A 161 -5.46 -14.03 -4.95
CA MET A 161 -5.11 -14.97 -3.89
C MET A 161 -4.35 -16.15 -4.52
N LEU A 162 -3.07 -16.27 -4.20
CA LEU A 162 -2.18 -17.23 -4.84
C LEU A 162 -1.38 -18.03 -3.81
N GLY A 163 -1.09 -19.28 -4.16
CA GLY A 163 -0.17 -20.14 -3.44
C GLY A 163 0.88 -20.72 -4.38
N TYR A 164 2.14 -20.67 -3.98
CA TYR A 164 3.26 -21.23 -4.73
C TYR A 164 3.97 -22.27 -3.88
N ASP A 165 4.00 -23.49 -4.36
CA ASP A 165 4.82 -24.56 -3.75
C ASP A 165 6.28 -24.36 -4.17
N LEU A 166 7.10 -24.01 -3.20
CA LEU A 166 8.52 -23.80 -3.38
C LEU A 166 9.35 -25.00 -2.84
N SER A 167 8.71 -26.17 -2.63
CA SER A 167 9.39 -27.38 -2.11
C SER A 167 10.60 -27.81 -2.95
N ALA A 168 10.53 -27.61 -4.27
CA ALA A 168 11.59 -27.93 -5.22
C ALA A 168 12.81 -26.99 -5.16
N LEU A 169 12.71 -25.84 -4.50
CA LEU A 169 13.83 -24.92 -4.33
C LEU A 169 14.80 -25.44 -3.27
N ASP A 170 16.06 -25.07 -3.37
CA ASP A 170 17.08 -25.37 -2.37
C ASP A 170 16.91 -24.51 -1.11
N LYS A 171 17.65 -24.82 -0.04
CA LYS A 171 17.76 -23.90 1.10
C LYS A 171 18.51 -22.64 0.68
N GLY A 172 17.97 -21.47 1.01
CA GLY A 172 18.58 -20.21 0.61
C GLY A 172 17.67 -19.00 0.89
N ASN A 173 18.14 -17.83 0.48
CA ASN A 173 17.40 -16.60 0.55
C ASN A 173 16.75 -16.31 -0.79
N TYR A 174 15.50 -15.89 -0.76
CA TYR A 174 14.72 -15.57 -1.95
C TYR A 174 14.04 -14.22 -1.80
N THR A 175 13.93 -13.51 -2.90
CA THR A 175 13.22 -12.25 -2.99
C THR A 175 12.00 -12.43 -3.87
N VAL A 176 10.84 -12.15 -3.33
CA VAL A 176 9.56 -12.17 -4.04
C VAL A 176 9.15 -10.73 -4.30
N VAL A 177 8.85 -10.40 -5.55
CA VAL A 177 8.40 -9.06 -5.93
C VAL A 177 7.03 -9.17 -6.62
N LEU A 178 6.02 -8.55 -6.03
CA LEU A 178 4.75 -8.28 -6.71
C LEU A 178 4.78 -6.85 -7.23
N SER A 179 4.63 -6.65 -8.53
CA SER A 179 4.58 -5.34 -9.16
C SER A 179 3.25 -5.10 -9.85
N GLY A 180 2.81 -3.83 -9.85
CA GLY A 180 1.61 -3.38 -10.54
C GLY A 180 1.64 -1.86 -10.71
N GLY A 181 1.45 -1.37 -11.93
CA GLY A 181 1.62 0.04 -12.25
C GLY A 181 3.03 0.53 -11.90
N ASP A 182 3.10 1.57 -11.10
CA ASP A 182 4.34 2.16 -10.59
C ASP A 182 4.79 1.59 -9.22
N LYS A 183 4.06 0.58 -8.70
CA LYS A 183 4.28 0.02 -7.37
C LYS A 183 5.04 -1.29 -7.43
N GLN A 184 5.91 -1.48 -6.45
CA GLN A 184 6.61 -2.74 -6.20
C GLN A 184 6.54 -3.08 -4.71
N TYR A 185 6.17 -4.32 -4.43
CA TYR A 185 6.07 -4.87 -3.08
C TYR A 185 7.05 -6.04 -2.96
N VAL A 186 8.00 -5.90 -2.05
CA VAL A 186 9.10 -6.84 -1.88
C VAL A 186 8.91 -7.65 -0.61
N TYR A 187 9.05 -8.96 -0.71
CA TYR A 187 9.03 -9.87 0.41
C TYR A 187 10.26 -10.79 0.38
N HIS A 188 11.02 -10.78 1.46
CA HIS A 188 12.18 -11.64 1.62
C HIS A 188 11.80 -12.90 2.40
N LEU A 189 12.12 -14.05 1.86
CA LEU A 189 11.94 -15.34 2.54
C LEU A 189 13.26 -16.11 2.63
N LYS A 190 13.39 -16.87 3.70
CA LYS A 190 14.50 -17.81 3.92
C LYS A 190 13.93 -19.21 4.01
N LYS A 191 14.39 -20.09 3.11
CA LYS A 191 14.04 -21.51 3.10
C LYS A 191 15.06 -22.35 3.83
#